data_86a5b12898be15798d71bfc602ec8746
#
_entry.id   86a5b12898be15798d71bfc602ec8746
#
_cell.length_a   1.000
_cell.length_b   1.000
_cell.length_c   1.000
_cell.angle_alpha   90.00
_cell.angle_beta   90.00
_cell.angle_gamma   90.00
#
_symmetry.space_group_name_H-M   'P 1'
#
loop_
_entity.id
_entity.type
_entity.pdbx_description
1 polymer ?
#
loop_
_entity_poly.entity_id
_entity_poly.type
_entity_poly.pdbx_seq_one_letter_code
_entity_poly.pdbx_strand_id
1 'polypeptide(L)'
;VTGHMTPEEFRQHGHEVVDWIADYWGRIGEFPVRSQVSPGDVRAALPPSPPEQGEPFAAIMADLDRVVLPGTTHWQHPGFFGYFPANTSGPSVLGDLLSAGLGVQGMSWVTSPAATEVEQHVMDWLAELLDLPASFRSTGTGGGVVQDSSSGANLIALLAALHRVSRGATLRQGVRPDEYTVYVSAQTHSSMEKAARIAGLGTDAIRVVEVDAELAMSPRALAARIERDVARGFVPVLVCATVGTTSTTAIDPLAELGPICQRYGVWLHVDAAYAGVAAVAPELRPLQAGVEWADSYTTDAHKWLLTGFDATLFWVADRAALTGALAILPEYLRNAATDAGAVVDYRDWQIELGRRFRALKLWFVVRWYGAEGLRAHVREHVALAQELAGWAEADERFDVAAPHPLSLVCLRPCWARGVDADVATMTLLERLNDGGEVFLTHTTVDGAAVLRVAIGAPATTRGHVERLWTLLREGHDWLANDFEEQAREQREAEAARRAQEEQAHAERELAARQAEAAAAAPAEGEVPAADAAAGESGVGVQDGVPAELDTPGEEHAPVAVEQPALSGTPVHAEVALQDQTPAETPVETPAAWDESAAQAAAQPPAGGTDADQPEGRPQD
;
A
#
# COMPACT_ATOMS: atom_id res chain seq x y z
N VAL A 1 -3.75 15.14 -37.77
CA VAL A 1 -2.51 14.40 -38.10
C VAL A 1 -2.92 12.97 -38.47
N THR A 2 -2.73 12.58 -39.74
CA THR A 2 -3.11 11.24 -40.23
C THR A 2 -1.89 10.29 -40.34
N GLY A 3 -0.72 10.70 -39.82
CA GLY A 3 0.54 9.97 -39.91
C GLY A 3 1.15 9.62 -38.56
N HIS A 4 2.04 8.64 -38.55
CA HIS A 4 2.88 8.35 -37.40
C HIS A 4 3.92 9.44 -37.19
N MET A 5 4.31 9.66 -35.92
CA MET A 5 5.44 10.52 -35.57
C MET A 5 6.70 10.03 -36.30
N THR A 6 7.39 10.96 -36.98
CA THR A 6 8.66 10.65 -37.67
C THR A 6 9.80 10.45 -36.65
N PRO A 7 10.91 9.78 -37.02
CA PRO A 7 12.07 9.69 -36.15
C PRO A 7 12.67 11.05 -35.75
N GLU A 8 12.55 12.06 -36.60
CA GLU A 8 12.98 13.44 -36.32
C GLU A 8 12.09 14.13 -35.30
N GLU A 9 10.78 14.02 -35.44
CA GLU A 9 9.80 14.52 -34.46
C GLU A 9 9.94 13.79 -33.12
N PHE A 10 10.10 12.47 -33.15
CA PHE A 10 10.37 11.68 -31.94
C PHE A 10 11.64 12.14 -31.21
N ARG A 11 12.71 12.41 -31.94
CA ARG A 11 13.96 12.91 -31.35
C ARG A 11 13.76 14.26 -30.71
N GLN A 12 13.11 15.19 -31.42
CA GLN A 12 12.83 16.53 -30.90
C GLN A 12 12.01 16.47 -29.63
N HIS A 13 10.84 15.82 -29.67
CA HIS A 13 9.93 15.73 -28.52
C HIS A 13 10.50 14.87 -27.39
N GLY A 14 11.33 13.88 -27.72
CA GLY A 14 12.05 13.10 -26.71
C GLY A 14 13.02 13.94 -25.90
N HIS A 15 13.74 14.88 -26.52
CA HIS A 15 14.57 15.84 -25.80
C HIS A 15 13.72 16.75 -24.92
N GLU A 16 12.60 17.28 -25.41
CA GLU A 16 11.67 18.11 -24.62
C GLU A 16 11.16 17.37 -23.36
N VAL A 17 10.85 16.08 -23.47
CA VAL A 17 10.41 15.26 -22.32
C VAL A 17 11.55 15.01 -21.33
N VAL A 18 12.77 14.71 -21.82
CA VAL A 18 13.94 14.50 -20.96
C VAL A 18 14.29 15.77 -20.20
N ASP A 19 14.29 16.92 -20.88
CA ASP A 19 14.53 18.23 -20.27
C ASP A 19 13.47 18.55 -19.21
N TRP A 20 12.18 18.31 -19.53
CA TRP A 20 11.10 18.50 -18.56
C TRP A 20 11.27 17.65 -17.29
N ILE A 21 11.64 16.37 -17.45
CA ILE A 21 11.88 15.47 -16.31
C ILE A 21 13.06 15.97 -15.46
N ALA A 22 14.15 16.39 -16.10
CA ALA A 22 15.33 16.90 -15.41
C ALA A 22 15.00 18.20 -14.64
N ASP A 23 14.25 19.11 -15.25
CA ASP A 23 13.77 20.36 -14.62
C ASP A 23 12.81 20.07 -13.46
N TYR A 24 11.91 19.09 -13.62
CA TYR A 24 11.03 18.65 -12.54
C TYR A 24 11.82 18.14 -11.34
N TRP A 25 12.82 17.27 -11.55
CA TRP A 25 13.68 16.80 -10.46
C TRP A 25 14.47 17.93 -9.78
N GLY A 26 14.93 18.90 -10.58
CA GLY A 26 15.65 20.07 -10.05
C GLY A 26 14.78 20.96 -9.14
N ARG A 27 13.47 20.96 -9.35
CA ARG A 27 12.50 21.80 -8.63
C ARG A 27 11.60 21.03 -7.67
N ILE A 28 11.81 19.72 -7.50
CA ILE A 28 10.85 18.87 -6.76
C ILE A 28 10.59 19.37 -5.33
N GLY A 29 11.59 19.97 -4.70
CA GLY A 29 11.48 20.56 -3.36
C GLY A 29 10.65 21.86 -3.29
N GLU A 30 10.23 22.43 -4.43
CA GLU A 30 9.39 23.62 -4.49
C GLU A 30 7.89 23.27 -4.45
N PHE A 31 7.54 22.01 -4.67
CA PHE A 31 6.15 21.54 -4.65
C PHE A 31 5.75 21.06 -3.25
N PRO A 32 4.45 21.13 -2.90
CA PRO A 32 3.97 20.45 -1.70
C PRO A 32 4.12 18.94 -1.90
N VAL A 33 4.60 18.23 -0.87
CA VAL A 33 4.79 16.75 -0.98
C VAL A 33 3.52 16.05 -1.38
N ARG A 34 2.40 16.40 -0.72
CA ARG A 34 1.07 15.87 -1.02
C ARG A 34 0.31 16.83 -1.92
N SER A 35 -0.35 16.29 -2.95
CA SER A 35 -1.27 17.06 -3.79
C SER A 35 -2.34 17.76 -2.95
N GLN A 36 -2.64 19.01 -3.30
CA GLN A 36 -3.59 19.88 -2.60
C GLN A 36 -4.96 19.97 -3.31
N VAL A 37 -5.18 19.16 -4.37
CA VAL A 37 -6.45 19.16 -5.10
C VAL A 37 -7.55 18.41 -4.34
N SER A 38 -8.78 18.84 -4.54
CA SER A 38 -9.98 18.14 -4.05
C SER A 38 -10.40 17.00 -4.99
N PRO A 39 -11.14 15.99 -4.50
CA PRO A 39 -11.69 14.94 -5.36
C PRO A 39 -12.54 15.52 -6.48
N GLY A 40 -12.16 15.22 -7.74
CA GLY A 40 -12.84 15.69 -8.94
C GLY A 40 -12.16 16.85 -9.67
N ASP A 41 -11.26 17.61 -9.03
CA ASP A 41 -10.62 18.78 -9.64
C ASP A 41 -9.79 18.40 -10.87
N VAL A 42 -8.97 17.37 -10.78
CA VAL A 42 -8.18 16.87 -11.92
C VAL A 42 -9.10 16.45 -13.07
N ARG A 43 -10.17 15.72 -12.77
CA ARG A 43 -11.12 15.27 -13.79
C ARG A 43 -11.85 16.46 -14.46
N ALA A 44 -12.22 17.47 -13.68
CA ALA A 44 -12.88 18.66 -14.19
C ALA A 44 -11.97 19.52 -15.08
N ALA A 45 -10.65 19.46 -14.87
CA ALA A 45 -9.66 20.16 -15.68
C ALA A 45 -9.33 19.45 -17.02
N LEU A 46 -9.71 18.18 -17.17
CA LEU A 46 -9.54 17.42 -18.41
C LEU A 46 -10.65 17.68 -19.41
N PRO A 47 -10.40 17.57 -20.74
CA PRO A 47 -11.44 17.63 -21.75
C PRO A 47 -12.55 16.60 -21.50
N PRO A 48 -13.84 16.95 -21.71
CA PRO A 48 -14.96 16.06 -21.44
C PRO A 48 -15.09 14.89 -22.43
N SER A 49 -14.44 14.99 -23.60
CA SER A 49 -14.43 13.98 -24.66
C SER A 49 -13.05 13.91 -25.34
N PRO A 50 -12.73 12.77 -25.98
CA PRO A 50 -11.50 12.67 -26.75
C PRO A 50 -11.49 13.68 -27.92
N PRO A 51 -10.33 14.23 -28.30
CA PRO A 51 -10.22 15.13 -29.43
C PRO A 51 -10.50 14.39 -30.75
N GLU A 52 -11.32 14.99 -31.63
CA GLU A 52 -11.59 14.45 -32.96
C GLU A 52 -10.37 14.49 -33.89
N GLN A 53 -9.43 15.37 -33.64
CA GLN A 53 -8.17 15.51 -34.36
C GLN A 53 -7.00 15.54 -33.39
N GLY A 54 -5.84 15.01 -33.83
CA GLY A 54 -4.62 15.07 -33.03
C GLY A 54 -4.21 16.50 -32.69
N GLU A 55 -3.68 16.70 -31.50
CA GLU A 55 -3.24 17.99 -30.98
C GLU A 55 -1.72 18.17 -31.14
N PRO A 56 -1.22 19.40 -31.16
CA PRO A 56 0.22 19.65 -31.12
C PRO A 56 0.85 19.09 -29.83
N PHE A 57 2.04 18.51 -29.93
CA PHE A 57 2.74 17.94 -28.79
C PHE A 57 2.94 18.94 -27.64
N ALA A 58 3.23 20.21 -27.97
CA ALA A 58 3.36 21.29 -26.99
C ALA A 58 2.08 21.53 -26.16
N ALA A 59 0.89 21.30 -26.72
CA ALA A 59 -0.36 21.40 -25.97
C ALA A 59 -0.51 20.24 -24.96
N ILE A 60 -0.11 19.03 -25.37
CA ILE A 60 -0.08 17.86 -24.47
C ILE A 60 0.90 18.08 -23.31
N MET A 61 2.09 18.62 -23.61
CA MET A 61 3.09 18.94 -22.57
C MET A 61 2.60 20.04 -21.60
N ALA A 62 1.89 21.06 -22.11
CA ALA A 62 1.32 22.12 -21.26
C ALA A 62 0.29 21.57 -20.25
N ASP A 63 -0.42 20.50 -20.58
CA ASP A 63 -1.36 19.86 -19.67
C ASP A 63 -0.69 19.11 -18.52
N LEU A 64 0.58 18.71 -18.66
CA LEU A 64 1.35 18.17 -17.55
C LEU A 64 1.48 19.21 -16.42
N ASP A 65 1.87 20.42 -16.78
CA ASP A 65 2.05 21.50 -15.78
C ASP A 65 0.71 22.01 -15.24
N ARG A 66 -0.31 22.05 -16.08
CA ARG A 66 -1.63 22.61 -15.72
C ARG A 66 -2.51 21.65 -14.94
N VAL A 67 -2.49 20.37 -15.27
CA VAL A 67 -3.45 19.37 -14.78
C VAL A 67 -2.77 18.26 -13.99
N VAL A 68 -1.71 17.64 -14.54
CA VAL A 68 -1.12 16.44 -13.96
C VAL A 68 -0.27 16.78 -12.75
N LEU A 69 0.61 17.76 -12.87
CA LEU A 69 1.57 18.12 -11.83
C LEU A 69 0.87 18.60 -10.53
N PRO A 70 -0.14 19.47 -10.55
CA PRO A 70 -0.88 19.86 -9.34
C PRO A 70 -1.63 18.70 -8.67
N GLY A 71 -2.08 17.72 -9.47
CA GLY A 71 -2.76 16.52 -8.99
C GLY A 71 -1.83 15.40 -8.53
N THR A 72 -0.51 15.61 -8.55
CA THR A 72 0.48 14.59 -8.22
C THR A 72 0.94 14.73 -6.77
N THR A 73 0.93 13.62 -6.01
CA THR A 73 1.68 13.49 -4.78
C THR A 73 3.12 13.09 -5.14
N HIS A 74 4.10 13.89 -4.72
CA HIS A 74 5.49 13.79 -5.19
C HIS A 74 6.28 12.76 -4.39
N TRP A 75 6.22 11.48 -4.78
CA TRP A 75 6.91 10.37 -4.11
C TRP A 75 8.44 10.49 -4.11
N GLN A 76 9.01 11.26 -5.04
CA GLN A 76 10.45 11.52 -5.08
C GLN A 76 10.87 12.77 -4.30
N HIS A 77 9.91 13.47 -3.68
CA HIS A 77 10.18 14.65 -2.86
C HIS A 77 11.03 14.25 -1.63
N PRO A 78 12.07 15.02 -1.27
CA PRO A 78 12.93 14.67 -0.15
C PRO A 78 12.22 14.67 1.22
N GLY A 79 11.06 15.31 1.33
CA GLY A 79 10.17 15.30 2.49
C GLY A 79 9.10 14.20 2.46
N PHE A 80 9.16 13.25 1.51
CA PHE A 80 8.25 12.12 1.48
C PHE A 80 8.73 11.01 2.40
N PHE A 81 8.09 10.87 3.55
CA PHE A 81 8.39 9.86 4.58
C PHE A 81 7.24 8.87 4.81
N GLY A 82 6.22 8.89 3.95
CA GLY A 82 5.06 8.00 4.03
C GLY A 82 5.31 6.63 3.42
N TYR A 83 4.53 5.64 3.79
CA TYR A 83 4.55 4.26 3.27
C TYR A 83 5.95 3.63 3.30
N PHE A 84 6.32 2.93 2.22
CA PHE A 84 7.70 2.73 1.78
C PHE A 84 7.91 3.51 0.47
N PRO A 85 9.11 4.00 0.17
CA PRO A 85 9.33 4.81 -1.03
C PRO A 85 9.01 4.02 -2.31
N ALA A 86 8.57 4.74 -3.35
CA ALA A 86 8.59 4.26 -4.71
C ALA A 86 9.78 4.92 -5.40
N ASN A 87 10.94 4.24 -5.39
CA ASN A 87 12.16 4.82 -5.95
C ASN A 87 12.07 5.00 -7.46
N THR A 88 12.84 5.95 -7.97
CA THR A 88 13.26 6.03 -9.37
C THR A 88 14.65 6.65 -9.44
N SER A 89 15.30 6.55 -10.60
CA SER A 89 16.60 7.16 -10.85
C SER A 89 16.80 7.40 -12.35
N GLY A 90 17.74 8.27 -12.71
CA GLY A 90 18.05 8.55 -14.11
C GLY A 90 18.35 7.28 -14.93
N PRO A 91 19.26 6.38 -14.47
CA PRO A 91 19.49 5.12 -15.16
C PRO A 91 18.23 4.26 -15.33
N SER A 92 17.36 4.21 -14.32
CA SER A 92 16.12 3.45 -14.40
C SER A 92 15.16 4.00 -15.46
N VAL A 93 14.94 5.32 -15.47
CA VAL A 93 14.09 5.99 -16.47
C VAL A 93 14.61 5.79 -17.88
N LEU A 94 15.93 5.94 -18.10
CA LEU A 94 16.54 5.72 -19.41
C LEU A 94 16.46 4.25 -19.85
N GLY A 95 16.60 3.30 -18.94
CA GLY A 95 16.40 1.88 -19.20
C GLY A 95 14.97 1.55 -19.61
N ASP A 96 13.98 2.14 -18.96
CA ASP A 96 12.55 2.00 -19.32
C ASP A 96 12.22 2.65 -20.68
N LEU A 97 12.78 3.82 -20.95
CA LEU A 97 12.62 4.49 -22.25
C LEU A 97 13.14 3.60 -23.38
N LEU A 98 14.32 3.00 -23.22
CA LEU A 98 14.88 2.07 -24.19
C LEU A 98 14.03 0.80 -24.33
N SER A 99 13.56 0.23 -23.22
CA SER A 99 12.66 -0.92 -23.25
C SER A 99 11.38 -0.65 -24.04
N ALA A 100 10.77 0.53 -23.83
CA ALA A 100 9.61 0.98 -24.60
C ALA A 100 9.94 1.21 -26.08
N GLY A 101 11.09 1.82 -26.38
CA GLY A 101 11.54 2.09 -27.74
C GLY A 101 11.86 0.83 -28.54
N LEU A 102 12.40 -0.21 -27.91
CA LEU A 102 12.65 -1.51 -28.55
C LEU A 102 11.35 -2.26 -28.86
N GLY A 103 10.28 -2.05 -28.06
CA GLY A 103 8.96 -2.64 -28.30
C GLY A 103 8.93 -4.17 -28.28
N VAL A 104 9.87 -4.81 -27.56
CA VAL A 104 9.96 -6.28 -27.52
C VAL A 104 8.95 -6.91 -26.58
N GLN A 105 8.52 -8.13 -26.92
CA GLN A 105 7.68 -8.97 -26.09
C GLN A 105 8.54 -10.06 -25.45
N GLY A 106 8.74 -9.95 -24.12
CA GLY A 106 9.65 -10.82 -23.34
C GLY A 106 9.01 -12.12 -22.83
N MET A 107 7.93 -12.60 -23.44
CA MET A 107 7.20 -13.79 -22.97
C MET A 107 8.00 -15.09 -23.06
N SER A 108 8.85 -15.22 -24.07
CA SER A 108 9.66 -16.41 -24.30
C SER A 108 11.03 -16.06 -24.85
N TRP A 109 11.95 -17.00 -24.77
CA TRP A 109 13.30 -16.79 -25.30
C TRP A 109 13.26 -16.46 -26.80
N VAL A 110 12.48 -17.18 -27.58
CA VAL A 110 12.42 -16.99 -29.05
C VAL A 110 11.87 -15.62 -29.44
N THR A 111 10.98 -15.03 -28.64
CA THR A 111 10.43 -13.69 -28.93
C THR A 111 11.38 -12.57 -28.56
N SER A 112 12.29 -12.79 -27.63
CA SER A 112 13.41 -11.89 -27.31
C SER A 112 14.47 -12.60 -26.48
N PRO A 113 15.48 -13.22 -27.12
CA PRO A 113 16.60 -13.84 -26.39
C PRO A 113 17.28 -12.88 -25.43
N ALA A 114 17.50 -11.63 -25.85
CA ALA A 114 18.12 -10.60 -25.02
C ALA A 114 17.27 -10.28 -23.77
N ALA A 115 15.94 -10.20 -23.88
CA ALA A 115 15.08 -9.94 -22.73
C ALA A 115 15.18 -11.08 -21.70
N THR A 116 15.19 -12.32 -22.16
CA THR A 116 15.30 -13.50 -21.29
C THR A 116 16.68 -13.61 -20.64
N GLU A 117 17.76 -13.54 -21.43
CA GLU A 117 19.12 -13.78 -20.93
C GLU A 117 19.64 -12.64 -20.06
N VAL A 118 19.31 -11.37 -20.38
CA VAL A 118 19.64 -10.23 -19.50
C VAL A 118 18.88 -10.36 -18.17
N GLU A 119 17.63 -10.79 -18.19
CA GLU A 119 16.87 -10.97 -16.95
C GLU A 119 17.48 -12.07 -16.08
N GLN A 120 17.78 -13.25 -16.65
CA GLN A 120 18.46 -14.32 -15.91
C GLN A 120 19.77 -13.83 -15.27
N HIS A 121 20.57 -13.12 -16.05
CA HIS A 121 21.88 -12.63 -15.62
C HIS A 121 21.79 -11.58 -14.53
N VAL A 122 20.89 -10.61 -14.65
CA VAL A 122 20.66 -9.57 -13.63
C VAL A 122 20.08 -10.17 -12.35
N MET A 123 19.15 -11.13 -12.47
CA MET A 123 18.60 -11.82 -11.31
C MET A 123 19.66 -12.65 -10.58
N ASP A 124 20.59 -13.29 -11.29
CA ASP A 124 21.73 -13.99 -10.69
C ASP A 124 22.70 -13.01 -9.99
N TRP A 125 23.00 -11.85 -10.59
CA TRP A 125 23.78 -10.78 -9.94
C TRP A 125 23.14 -10.29 -8.66
N LEU A 126 21.82 -10.06 -8.70
CA LEU A 126 21.08 -9.59 -7.53
C LEU A 126 21.01 -10.70 -6.45
N ALA A 127 20.83 -11.96 -6.83
CA ALA A 127 20.92 -13.06 -5.87
C ALA A 127 22.29 -13.12 -5.16
N GLU A 128 23.38 -12.82 -5.88
CA GLU A 128 24.71 -12.72 -5.29
C GLU A 128 24.88 -11.50 -4.38
N LEU A 129 24.43 -10.33 -4.82
CA LEU A 129 24.50 -9.09 -4.04
C LEU A 129 23.69 -9.16 -2.75
N LEU A 130 22.55 -9.86 -2.77
CA LEU A 130 21.66 -10.06 -1.62
C LEU A 130 22.06 -11.28 -0.77
N ASP A 131 23.13 -11.99 -1.12
CA ASP A 131 23.61 -13.20 -0.43
C ASP A 131 22.56 -14.32 -0.35
N LEU A 132 21.74 -14.46 -1.42
CA LEU A 132 20.73 -15.49 -1.49
C LEU A 132 21.35 -16.86 -1.81
N PRO A 133 20.71 -17.97 -1.38
CA PRO A 133 21.19 -19.33 -1.61
C PRO A 133 21.45 -19.66 -3.08
N ALA A 134 22.42 -20.53 -3.35
CA ALA A 134 22.75 -20.97 -4.71
C ALA A 134 21.58 -21.65 -5.43
N SER A 135 20.62 -22.22 -4.70
CA SER A 135 19.37 -22.78 -5.25
C SER A 135 18.52 -21.75 -5.98
N PHE A 136 18.64 -20.46 -5.64
CA PHE A 136 17.92 -19.37 -6.29
C PHE A 136 18.58 -18.84 -7.57
N ARG A 137 19.76 -19.33 -7.94
CA ARG A 137 20.43 -18.95 -9.19
C ARG A 137 19.93 -19.78 -10.36
N SER A 138 20.01 -19.21 -11.57
CA SER A 138 19.59 -19.87 -12.81
C SER A 138 20.38 -21.16 -13.09
N THR A 139 21.62 -21.23 -12.59
CA THR A 139 22.49 -22.42 -12.64
C THR A 139 22.12 -23.52 -11.64
N GLY A 140 21.24 -23.22 -10.70
CA GLY A 140 20.73 -24.18 -9.70
C GLY A 140 19.43 -24.86 -10.14
N THR A 141 18.69 -25.36 -9.14
CA THR A 141 17.35 -25.98 -9.34
C THR A 141 16.23 -24.94 -9.48
N GLY A 142 16.47 -23.73 -9.03
CA GLY A 142 15.52 -22.62 -9.05
C GLY A 142 15.88 -21.55 -10.07
N GLY A 143 15.66 -20.30 -9.71
CA GLY A 143 15.96 -19.11 -10.52
C GLY A 143 15.15 -17.91 -10.06
N GLY A 144 15.42 -16.77 -10.70
CA GLY A 144 14.73 -15.51 -10.44
C GLY A 144 13.96 -15.00 -11.66
N VAL A 145 12.92 -14.21 -11.40
CA VAL A 145 12.08 -13.54 -12.39
C VAL A 145 11.66 -12.16 -11.88
N VAL A 146 11.58 -11.18 -12.78
CA VAL A 146 11.05 -9.85 -12.43
C VAL A 146 9.53 -9.85 -12.59
N GLN A 147 8.81 -9.66 -11.48
CA GLN A 147 7.36 -9.53 -11.41
C GLN A 147 6.91 -8.05 -11.40
N ASP A 148 5.60 -7.82 -11.51
CA ASP A 148 5.00 -6.50 -11.40
C ASP A 148 4.94 -5.99 -9.94
N SER A 149 4.63 -6.88 -8.99
CA SER A 149 4.43 -6.53 -7.59
C SER A 149 4.70 -7.70 -6.64
N SER A 150 5.07 -7.39 -5.40
CA SER A 150 5.12 -8.40 -4.34
C SER A 150 3.77 -9.07 -4.10
N SER A 151 2.65 -8.40 -4.40
CA SER A 151 1.32 -9.03 -4.32
C SER A 151 1.17 -10.15 -5.35
N GLY A 152 1.65 -9.94 -6.59
CA GLY A 152 1.74 -10.98 -7.62
C GLY A 152 2.70 -12.10 -7.20
N ALA A 153 3.88 -11.73 -6.69
CA ALA A 153 4.90 -12.67 -6.20
C ALA A 153 4.35 -13.58 -5.07
N ASN A 154 3.64 -13.01 -4.09
CA ASN A 154 3.01 -13.77 -3.01
C ASN A 154 1.95 -14.74 -3.53
N LEU A 155 1.17 -14.34 -4.53
CA LEU A 155 0.18 -15.21 -5.16
C LEU A 155 0.84 -16.38 -5.89
N ILE A 156 1.86 -16.15 -6.71
CA ILE A 156 2.53 -17.25 -7.44
C ILE A 156 3.31 -18.17 -6.50
N ALA A 157 3.88 -17.66 -5.39
CA ALA A 157 4.47 -18.48 -4.34
C ALA A 157 3.42 -19.43 -3.73
N LEU A 158 2.24 -18.92 -3.42
CA LEU A 158 1.14 -19.72 -2.90
C LEU A 158 0.65 -20.77 -3.90
N LEU A 159 0.53 -20.41 -5.20
CA LEU A 159 0.14 -21.35 -6.25
C LEU A 159 1.19 -22.46 -6.44
N ALA A 160 2.49 -22.13 -6.39
CA ALA A 160 3.57 -23.11 -6.44
C ALA A 160 3.54 -24.04 -5.23
N ALA A 161 3.30 -23.51 -4.04
CA ALA A 161 3.15 -24.29 -2.82
C ALA A 161 1.94 -25.24 -2.88
N LEU A 162 0.79 -24.76 -3.34
CA LEU A 162 -0.40 -25.58 -3.57
C LEU A 162 -0.17 -26.68 -4.60
N HIS A 163 0.51 -26.36 -5.71
CA HIS A 163 0.88 -27.35 -6.72
C HIS A 163 1.77 -28.44 -6.12
N ARG A 164 2.80 -28.05 -5.36
CA ARG A 164 3.72 -29.00 -4.70
C ARG A 164 2.98 -29.92 -3.74
N VAL A 165 2.21 -29.38 -2.80
CA VAL A 165 1.54 -30.18 -1.75
C VAL A 165 0.41 -31.04 -2.31
N SER A 166 -0.34 -30.57 -3.30
CA SER A 166 -1.43 -31.31 -3.95
C SER A 166 -0.95 -32.24 -5.05
N ARG A 167 0.35 -32.21 -5.41
CA ARG A 167 0.91 -32.91 -6.58
C ARG A 167 0.13 -32.60 -7.87
N GLY A 168 -0.22 -31.34 -8.05
CA GLY A 168 -0.98 -30.85 -9.18
C GLY A 168 -2.48 -31.23 -9.20
N ALA A 169 -3.02 -31.80 -8.12
CA ALA A 169 -4.45 -32.13 -8.05
C ALA A 169 -5.32 -30.87 -8.11
N THR A 170 -4.90 -29.78 -7.48
CA THR A 170 -5.62 -28.50 -7.46
C THR A 170 -5.80 -27.90 -8.86
N LEU A 171 -4.89 -28.12 -9.80
CA LEU A 171 -5.02 -27.66 -11.19
C LEU A 171 -6.18 -28.33 -11.94
N ARG A 172 -6.51 -29.56 -11.59
CA ARG A 172 -7.57 -30.34 -12.27
C ARG A 172 -8.90 -30.34 -11.55
N GLN A 173 -8.88 -30.24 -10.22
CA GLN A 173 -10.06 -30.44 -9.37
C GLN A 173 -10.48 -29.18 -8.64
N GLY A 174 -9.69 -28.09 -8.75
CA GLY A 174 -9.83 -26.92 -7.89
C GLY A 174 -9.34 -27.17 -6.47
N VAL A 175 -9.45 -26.15 -5.64
CA VAL A 175 -9.14 -26.21 -4.20
C VAL A 175 -10.37 -26.73 -3.47
N ARG A 176 -10.15 -27.71 -2.57
CA ARG A 176 -11.25 -28.22 -1.73
C ARG A 176 -11.41 -27.30 -0.52
N PRO A 177 -12.64 -26.93 -0.17
CA PRO A 177 -12.90 -26.19 1.05
C PRO A 177 -12.33 -26.92 2.28
N ASP A 178 -11.82 -26.15 3.24
CA ASP A 178 -11.38 -26.64 4.55
C ASP A 178 -10.29 -27.74 4.54
N GLU A 179 -9.52 -27.85 3.45
CA GLU A 179 -8.42 -28.81 3.36
C GLU A 179 -7.07 -28.18 3.69
N TYR A 180 -6.80 -26.96 3.22
CA TYR A 180 -5.49 -26.34 3.21
C TYR A 180 -5.38 -25.18 4.21
N THR A 181 -4.17 -24.94 4.74
CA THR A 181 -3.89 -23.83 5.65
C THR A 181 -2.63 -23.06 5.26
N VAL A 182 -2.68 -21.72 5.47
CA VAL A 182 -1.59 -20.78 5.24
C VAL A 182 -1.32 -20.02 6.53
N TYR A 183 -0.05 -19.92 6.93
CA TYR A 183 0.36 -19.33 8.20
C TYR A 183 1.00 -17.98 7.98
N VAL A 184 0.51 -16.96 8.68
CA VAL A 184 0.95 -15.56 8.64
C VAL A 184 1.03 -15.02 10.06
N SER A 185 1.76 -13.94 10.29
CA SER A 185 1.64 -13.15 11.54
C SER A 185 0.63 -12.02 11.39
N ALA A 186 0.27 -11.37 12.48
CA ALA A 186 -0.53 -10.14 12.45
C ALA A 186 0.19 -8.97 11.73
N GLN A 187 1.50 -9.07 11.57
CA GLN A 187 2.34 -8.10 10.88
C GLN A 187 2.54 -8.40 9.38
N THR A 188 2.12 -9.58 8.91
CA THR A 188 2.22 -9.97 7.50
C THR A 188 1.33 -9.05 6.64
N HIS A 189 1.87 -8.62 5.50
CA HIS A 189 1.16 -7.75 4.57
C HIS A 189 -0.13 -8.41 4.03
N SER A 190 -1.19 -7.64 3.85
CA SER A 190 -2.52 -8.09 3.40
C SER A 190 -2.53 -8.77 2.02
N SER A 191 -1.47 -8.64 1.24
CA SER A 191 -1.31 -9.33 -0.04
C SER A 191 -1.39 -10.86 0.08
N MET A 192 -0.93 -11.46 1.20
CA MET A 192 -1.03 -12.91 1.40
C MET A 192 -2.48 -13.34 1.66
N GLU A 193 -3.26 -12.56 2.40
CA GLU A 193 -4.69 -12.80 2.53
C GLU A 193 -5.39 -12.68 1.17
N LYS A 194 -5.09 -11.63 0.42
CA LYS A 194 -5.60 -11.44 -0.94
C LYS A 194 -5.22 -12.61 -1.85
N ALA A 195 -3.98 -13.09 -1.76
CA ALA A 195 -3.52 -14.27 -2.51
C ALA A 195 -4.32 -15.54 -2.17
N ALA A 196 -4.58 -15.79 -0.88
CA ALA A 196 -5.39 -16.92 -0.44
C ALA A 196 -6.84 -16.85 -0.96
N ARG A 197 -7.43 -15.66 -0.97
CA ARG A 197 -8.77 -15.43 -1.53
C ARG A 197 -8.82 -15.68 -3.03
N ILE A 198 -7.83 -15.17 -3.79
CA ILE A 198 -7.74 -15.35 -5.25
C ILE A 198 -7.48 -16.83 -5.59
N ALA A 199 -6.64 -17.52 -4.83
CA ALA A 199 -6.35 -18.94 -5.00
C ALA A 199 -7.56 -19.86 -4.65
N GLY A 200 -8.67 -19.30 -4.14
CA GLY A 200 -9.86 -20.05 -3.76
C GLY A 200 -9.77 -20.77 -2.43
N LEU A 201 -8.80 -20.44 -1.58
CA LEU A 201 -8.66 -20.97 -0.21
C LEU A 201 -9.64 -20.30 0.76
N GLY A 202 -9.97 -19.02 0.53
CA GLY A 202 -10.75 -18.21 1.46
C GLY A 202 -9.95 -17.71 2.67
N THR A 203 -10.53 -16.82 3.46
CA THR A 203 -9.91 -16.24 4.66
C THR A 203 -9.80 -17.25 5.80
N ASP A 204 -10.71 -18.23 5.86
CA ASP A 204 -10.70 -19.26 6.90
C ASP A 204 -9.50 -20.22 6.80
N ALA A 205 -8.81 -20.25 5.66
CA ALA A 205 -7.53 -20.97 5.51
C ALA A 205 -6.36 -20.25 6.18
N ILE A 206 -6.47 -18.93 6.44
CA ILE A 206 -5.42 -18.14 7.06
C ILE A 206 -5.33 -18.44 8.56
N ARG A 207 -4.13 -18.74 9.01
CA ARG A 207 -3.78 -19.00 10.40
C ARG A 207 -2.86 -17.89 10.90
N VAL A 208 -3.42 -16.95 11.65
CA VAL A 208 -2.63 -15.91 12.29
C VAL A 208 -1.84 -16.53 13.46
N VAL A 209 -0.54 -16.41 13.40
CA VAL A 209 0.43 -16.86 14.40
C VAL A 209 0.76 -15.66 15.31
N GLU A 210 0.88 -15.92 16.60
CA GLU A 210 1.26 -14.92 17.60
C GLU A 210 2.66 -14.36 17.30
N VAL A 211 2.86 -13.08 17.60
CA VAL A 211 4.17 -12.42 17.56
C VAL A 211 4.75 -12.31 18.96
N ASP A 212 6.05 -12.09 19.06
CA ASP A 212 6.77 -11.83 20.31
C ASP A 212 6.81 -10.32 20.64
N ALA A 213 7.62 -9.95 21.63
CA ALA A 213 7.79 -8.54 22.03
C ALA A 213 8.48 -7.67 20.98
N GLU A 214 9.22 -8.27 20.05
CA GLU A 214 9.87 -7.61 18.92
C GLU A 214 8.95 -7.56 17.69
N LEU A 215 7.66 -7.92 17.85
CA LEU A 215 6.64 -8.00 16.80
C LEU A 215 6.97 -9.03 15.70
N ALA A 216 7.86 -9.98 15.97
CA ALA A 216 8.27 -11.05 15.07
C ALA A 216 7.42 -12.31 15.28
N MET A 217 7.20 -13.10 14.22
CA MET A 217 6.45 -14.37 14.30
C MET A 217 7.10 -15.33 15.31
N SER A 218 6.35 -15.79 16.30
CA SER A 218 6.83 -16.71 17.31
C SER A 218 7.00 -18.13 16.75
N PRO A 219 8.24 -18.69 16.69
CA PRO A 219 8.48 -20.05 16.21
C PRO A 219 7.73 -21.11 17.03
N ARG A 220 7.64 -20.91 18.33
CA ARG A 220 6.89 -21.80 19.23
C ARG A 220 5.40 -21.80 18.91
N ALA A 221 4.82 -20.63 18.68
CA ALA A 221 3.40 -20.49 18.33
C ALA A 221 3.11 -21.12 16.96
N LEU A 222 4.02 -20.92 15.98
CA LEU A 222 3.92 -21.53 14.66
C LEU A 222 3.91 -23.06 14.75
N ALA A 223 4.90 -23.66 15.43
CA ALA A 223 4.98 -25.11 15.57
C ALA A 223 3.72 -25.70 16.21
N ALA A 224 3.25 -25.10 17.32
CA ALA A 224 2.04 -25.53 18.01
C ALA A 224 0.78 -25.36 17.15
N ARG A 225 0.73 -24.32 16.27
CA ARG A 225 -0.40 -24.11 15.35
C ARG A 225 -0.43 -25.15 14.25
N ILE A 226 0.71 -25.44 13.61
CA ILE A 226 0.84 -26.48 12.58
C ILE A 226 0.46 -27.86 13.16
N GLU A 227 0.98 -28.21 14.34
CA GLU A 227 0.64 -29.47 15.00
C GLU A 227 -0.85 -29.65 15.23
N ARG A 228 -1.53 -28.62 15.69
CA ARG A 228 -2.99 -28.63 15.90
C ARG A 228 -3.76 -28.79 14.59
N ASP A 229 -3.33 -28.11 13.52
CA ASP A 229 -4.02 -28.18 12.24
C ASP A 229 -3.83 -29.55 11.58
N VAL A 230 -2.62 -30.12 11.61
CA VAL A 230 -2.33 -31.48 11.15
C VAL A 230 -3.14 -32.52 11.92
N ALA A 231 -3.23 -32.39 13.26
CA ALA A 231 -4.04 -33.30 14.08
C ALA A 231 -5.54 -33.25 13.77
N ARG A 232 -6.02 -32.14 13.18
CA ARG A 232 -7.40 -31.96 12.72
C ARG A 232 -7.61 -32.39 11.27
N GLY A 233 -6.56 -32.82 10.58
CA GLY A 233 -6.63 -33.29 9.19
C GLY A 233 -6.42 -32.20 8.15
N PHE A 234 -6.05 -30.98 8.54
CA PHE A 234 -5.67 -29.92 7.60
C PHE A 234 -4.27 -30.20 7.00
N VAL A 235 -4.08 -29.70 5.80
CA VAL A 235 -2.80 -29.79 5.07
C VAL A 235 -2.12 -28.41 5.10
N PRO A 236 -1.03 -28.24 5.85
CA PRO A 236 -0.22 -27.03 5.83
C PRO A 236 0.39 -26.80 4.45
N VAL A 237 0.18 -25.61 3.86
CA VAL A 237 0.68 -25.28 2.51
C VAL A 237 1.87 -24.37 2.57
N LEU A 238 1.75 -23.22 3.24
CA LEU A 238 2.73 -22.15 3.19
C LEU A 238 2.80 -21.42 4.53
N VAL A 239 4.02 -21.08 4.95
CA VAL A 239 4.32 -20.08 5.96
C VAL A 239 4.86 -18.87 5.22
N CYS A 240 4.24 -17.69 5.42
CA CYS A 240 4.77 -16.42 4.95
C CYS A 240 5.52 -15.75 6.11
N ALA A 241 6.83 -15.85 6.10
CA ALA A 241 7.70 -15.12 7.01
C ALA A 241 8.09 -13.78 6.39
N THR A 242 8.12 -12.72 7.19
CA THR A 242 8.42 -11.37 6.70
C THR A 242 9.76 -10.90 7.23
N VAL A 243 10.62 -10.44 6.34
CA VAL A 243 11.85 -9.69 6.68
C VAL A 243 11.59 -8.22 6.44
N GLY A 244 11.34 -7.47 7.52
CA GLY A 244 10.95 -6.07 7.48
C GLY A 244 9.45 -5.86 7.22
N THR A 245 8.64 -6.10 8.25
CA THR A 245 7.18 -5.93 8.19
C THR A 245 6.78 -4.51 7.79
N THR A 246 5.64 -4.37 7.13
CA THR A 246 5.16 -3.08 6.59
C THR A 246 4.96 -2.02 7.67
N SER A 247 4.46 -2.41 8.83
CA SER A 247 4.14 -1.46 9.91
C SER A 247 5.39 -0.97 10.65
N THR A 248 6.32 -1.89 11.01
CA THR A 248 7.37 -1.62 11.99
C THR A 248 8.77 -2.08 11.57
N THR A 249 8.92 -2.72 10.41
CA THR A 249 10.16 -3.41 9.98
C THR A 249 10.62 -4.54 10.90
N ALA A 250 9.71 -5.15 11.68
CA ALA A 250 10.01 -6.34 12.45
C ALA A 250 10.54 -7.48 11.53
N ILE A 251 11.39 -8.34 12.09
CA ILE A 251 12.09 -9.39 11.35
C ILE A 251 11.68 -10.76 11.90
N ASP A 252 11.03 -11.57 11.09
CA ASP A 252 10.69 -12.94 11.46
C ASP A 252 11.96 -13.82 11.49
N PRO A 253 12.15 -14.66 12.50
CA PRO A 253 13.40 -15.43 12.74
C PRO A 253 13.50 -16.65 11.82
N LEU A 254 13.92 -16.45 10.55
CA LEU A 254 13.98 -17.49 9.51
C LEU A 254 14.77 -18.73 9.94
N ALA A 255 15.87 -18.54 10.68
CA ALA A 255 16.71 -19.64 11.19
C ALA A 255 15.97 -20.60 12.12
N GLU A 256 14.91 -20.12 12.79
CA GLU A 256 14.07 -20.93 13.67
C GLU A 256 12.81 -21.45 12.96
N LEU A 257 12.23 -20.63 12.08
CA LEU A 257 11.03 -20.99 11.31
C LEU A 257 11.32 -22.04 10.24
N GLY A 258 12.50 -21.96 9.58
CA GLY A 258 12.90 -22.86 8.50
C GLY A 258 12.90 -24.34 8.88
N PRO A 259 13.57 -24.75 9.97
CA PRO A 259 13.53 -26.13 10.45
C PRO A 259 12.12 -26.65 10.78
N ILE A 260 11.23 -25.77 11.26
CA ILE A 260 9.81 -26.09 11.49
C ILE A 260 9.12 -26.37 10.16
N CYS A 261 9.26 -25.47 9.17
CA CYS A 261 8.69 -25.67 7.84
C CYS A 261 9.20 -26.96 7.18
N GLN A 262 10.50 -27.22 7.25
CA GLN A 262 11.10 -28.45 6.72
C GLN A 262 10.53 -29.72 7.39
N ARG A 263 10.38 -29.71 8.71
CA ARG A 263 9.84 -30.84 9.48
C ARG A 263 8.45 -31.26 9.03
N TYR A 264 7.60 -30.29 8.69
CA TYR A 264 6.21 -30.51 8.28
C TYR A 264 6.00 -30.50 6.77
N GLY A 265 7.04 -30.27 5.97
CA GLY A 265 6.97 -30.18 4.51
C GLY A 265 6.19 -28.96 4.01
N VAL A 266 6.12 -27.91 4.80
CA VAL A 266 5.43 -26.66 4.49
C VAL A 266 6.34 -25.75 3.68
N TRP A 267 5.80 -25.05 2.67
CA TRP A 267 6.54 -24.06 1.89
C TRP A 267 6.89 -22.84 2.75
N LEU A 268 8.16 -22.50 2.83
CA LEU A 268 8.60 -21.24 3.45
C LEU A 268 8.75 -20.17 2.36
N HIS A 269 7.84 -19.23 2.34
CA HIS A 269 7.94 -18.02 1.54
C HIS A 269 8.46 -16.86 2.40
N VAL A 270 9.49 -16.17 1.92
CA VAL A 270 10.05 -15.00 2.58
C VAL A 270 9.59 -13.75 1.83
N ASP A 271 8.69 -12.98 2.45
CA ASP A 271 8.31 -11.65 1.99
C ASP A 271 9.28 -10.62 2.58
N ALA A 272 10.26 -10.23 1.78
CA ALA A 272 11.23 -9.20 2.10
C ALA A 272 11.04 -7.97 1.20
N ALA A 273 9.78 -7.66 0.85
CA ALA A 273 9.40 -6.67 -0.15
C ALA A 273 10.16 -5.33 0.00
N TYR A 274 10.36 -4.87 1.22
CA TYR A 274 11.15 -3.68 1.49
C TYR A 274 12.59 -4.00 1.89
N ALA A 275 12.74 -4.80 2.94
CA ALA A 275 14.01 -4.96 3.64
C ALA A 275 15.00 -5.88 2.92
N GLY A 276 14.56 -6.70 1.97
CA GLY A 276 15.46 -7.59 1.23
C GLY A 276 16.59 -6.86 0.53
N VAL A 277 16.32 -5.64 0.03
CA VAL A 277 17.33 -4.77 -0.58
C VAL A 277 18.47 -4.43 0.40
N ALA A 278 18.21 -4.37 1.71
CA ALA A 278 19.24 -4.04 2.71
C ALA A 278 20.42 -5.03 2.68
N ALA A 279 20.22 -6.27 2.28
CA ALA A 279 21.26 -7.29 2.20
C ALA A 279 22.36 -7.02 1.16
N VAL A 280 22.22 -5.99 0.30
CA VAL A 280 23.33 -5.46 -0.52
C VAL A 280 24.50 -5.02 0.37
N ALA A 281 24.21 -4.52 1.60
CA ALA A 281 25.16 -4.17 2.62
C ALA A 281 25.47 -5.40 3.49
N PRO A 282 26.73 -5.90 3.47
CA PRO A 282 27.07 -7.14 4.18
C PRO A 282 26.75 -7.15 5.67
N GLU A 283 26.85 -5.99 6.32
CA GLU A 283 26.54 -5.83 7.75
C GLU A 283 25.05 -5.97 8.09
N LEU A 284 24.16 -5.87 7.11
CA LEU A 284 22.71 -6.04 7.28
C LEU A 284 22.22 -7.44 6.90
N ARG A 285 23.05 -8.28 6.30
CA ARG A 285 22.71 -9.68 5.95
C ARG A 285 22.27 -10.54 7.13
N PRO A 286 22.79 -10.35 8.37
CA PRO A 286 22.28 -11.08 9.52
C PRO A 286 20.78 -10.93 9.78
N LEU A 287 20.13 -9.85 9.28
CA LEU A 287 18.67 -9.65 9.39
C LEU A 287 17.85 -10.71 8.63
N GLN A 288 18.46 -11.41 7.68
CA GLN A 288 17.82 -12.52 6.95
C GLN A 288 18.52 -13.87 7.21
N ALA A 289 19.19 -14.04 8.37
CA ALA A 289 19.81 -15.31 8.74
C ALA A 289 18.76 -16.44 8.72
N GLY A 290 19.06 -17.54 8.04
CA GLY A 290 18.11 -18.64 7.81
C GLY A 290 17.41 -18.60 6.44
N VAL A 291 17.77 -17.65 5.56
CA VAL A 291 17.20 -17.55 4.20
C VAL A 291 17.48 -18.80 3.35
N GLU A 292 18.46 -19.60 3.71
CA GLU A 292 18.78 -20.90 3.07
C GLU A 292 17.66 -21.94 3.20
N TRP A 293 16.73 -21.76 4.12
CA TRP A 293 15.55 -22.59 4.29
C TRP A 293 14.38 -22.20 3.39
N ALA A 294 14.44 -21.04 2.75
CA ALA A 294 13.34 -20.53 1.96
C ALA A 294 13.12 -21.31 0.67
N ASP A 295 11.86 -21.65 0.39
CA ASP A 295 11.43 -22.19 -0.91
C ASP A 295 11.25 -21.07 -1.94
N SER A 296 10.88 -19.87 -1.52
CA SER A 296 10.77 -18.66 -2.35
C SER A 296 11.05 -17.39 -1.57
N TYR A 297 11.50 -16.36 -2.28
CA TYR A 297 11.89 -15.08 -1.72
C TYR A 297 11.45 -13.94 -2.65
N THR A 298 10.91 -12.86 -2.08
CA THR A 298 10.57 -11.66 -2.85
C THR A 298 11.11 -10.39 -2.22
N THR A 299 11.56 -9.44 -3.08
CA THR A 299 11.89 -8.07 -2.68
C THR A 299 11.59 -7.09 -3.80
N ASP A 300 11.23 -5.84 -3.46
CA ASP A 300 10.85 -4.82 -4.44
C ASP A 300 12.01 -3.88 -4.74
N ALA A 301 12.60 -4.01 -5.92
CA ALA A 301 13.63 -3.08 -6.40
C ALA A 301 13.07 -1.66 -6.54
N HIS A 302 11.77 -1.53 -6.83
CA HIS A 302 11.09 -0.25 -6.97
C HIS A 302 10.80 0.46 -5.64
N LYS A 303 11.00 -0.20 -4.48
CA LYS A 303 10.90 0.45 -3.17
C LYS A 303 12.21 1.09 -2.76
N TRP A 304 13.32 0.34 -2.73
CA TRP A 304 14.55 0.84 -2.12
C TRP A 304 15.83 0.60 -2.94
N LEU A 305 15.72 0.10 -4.19
CA LEU A 305 16.88 -0.17 -5.07
C LEU A 305 16.98 0.79 -6.26
N LEU A 306 16.61 2.06 -6.11
CA LEU A 306 16.78 3.11 -7.11
C LEU A 306 16.17 2.78 -8.49
N THR A 307 15.19 1.87 -8.52
CA THR A 307 14.55 1.37 -9.73
C THR A 307 13.09 1.85 -9.80
N GLY A 308 12.69 2.40 -10.95
CA GLY A 308 11.32 2.87 -11.15
C GLY A 308 10.30 1.73 -11.17
N PHE A 309 9.09 2.04 -10.74
CA PHE A 309 7.94 1.15 -10.76
C PHE A 309 7.63 0.69 -12.20
N ASP A 310 7.32 -0.59 -12.49
CA ASP A 310 7.21 -1.75 -11.61
C ASP A 310 8.46 -2.65 -11.74
N ALA A 311 8.99 -3.14 -10.62
CA ALA A 311 10.12 -4.06 -10.59
C ALA A 311 10.19 -4.80 -9.24
N THR A 312 9.52 -5.93 -9.14
CA THR A 312 9.62 -6.87 -8.02
C THR A 312 10.50 -8.03 -8.41
N LEU A 313 11.43 -8.37 -7.55
CA LEU A 313 12.36 -9.48 -7.73
C LEU A 313 11.80 -10.69 -6.98
N PHE A 314 11.57 -11.77 -7.69
CA PHE A 314 11.07 -13.02 -7.11
C PHE A 314 12.00 -14.16 -7.45
N TRP A 315 12.36 -14.95 -6.46
CA TRP A 315 13.16 -16.18 -6.62
C TRP A 315 12.42 -17.37 -6.06
N VAL A 316 12.66 -18.52 -6.68
CA VAL A 316 12.17 -19.82 -6.24
C VAL A 316 13.32 -20.83 -6.23
N ALA A 317 13.39 -21.69 -5.19
CA ALA A 317 14.43 -22.71 -5.06
C ALA A 317 14.18 -23.92 -5.99
N ASP A 318 12.92 -24.17 -6.34
CA ASP A 318 12.48 -25.21 -7.26
C ASP A 318 11.61 -24.63 -8.38
N ARG A 319 12.24 -24.41 -9.56
CA ARG A 319 11.53 -23.88 -10.74
C ARG A 319 10.43 -24.82 -11.24
N ALA A 320 10.59 -26.15 -11.02
CA ALA A 320 9.60 -27.10 -11.49
C ALA A 320 8.28 -27.00 -10.72
N ALA A 321 8.33 -26.68 -9.43
CA ALA A 321 7.13 -26.40 -8.64
C ALA A 321 6.38 -25.15 -9.15
N LEU A 322 7.12 -24.09 -9.50
CA LEU A 322 6.55 -22.85 -10.03
C LEU A 322 5.96 -23.05 -11.43
N THR A 323 6.77 -23.53 -12.37
CA THR A 323 6.31 -23.73 -13.77
C THR A 323 5.22 -24.80 -13.84
N GLY A 324 5.28 -25.84 -13.00
CA GLY A 324 4.23 -26.84 -12.89
C GLY A 324 2.88 -26.27 -12.45
N ALA A 325 2.87 -25.15 -11.69
CA ALA A 325 1.66 -24.46 -11.27
C ALA A 325 1.09 -23.52 -12.35
N LEU A 326 1.93 -22.92 -13.20
CA LEU A 326 1.57 -21.79 -14.05
C LEU A 326 1.61 -22.09 -15.54
N ALA A 327 2.45 -23.05 -15.99
CA ALA A 327 2.64 -23.30 -17.43
C ALA A 327 1.39 -23.86 -18.09
N ILE A 328 1.02 -23.23 -19.22
CA ILE A 328 0.06 -23.73 -20.19
C ILE A 328 0.73 -23.62 -21.56
N LEU A 329 0.96 -24.76 -22.21
CA LEU A 329 1.70 -24.85 -23.48
C LEU A 329 0.77 -25.21 -24.63
N PRO A 330 -0.01 -24.26 -25.19
CA PRO A 330 -0.74 -24.48 -26.43
C PRO A 330 0.27 -24.64 -27.60
N GLU A 331 -0.15 -25.34 -28.66
CA GLU A 331 0.72 -25.73 -29.77
C GLU A 331 1.45 -24.53 -30.41
N TYR A 332 0.78 -23.39 -30.56
CA TYR A 332 1.37 -22.19 -31.19
C TYR A 332 2.49 -21.53 -30.37
N LEU A 333 2.66 -21.91 -29.11
CA LEU A 333 3.74 -21.41 -28.22
C LEU A 333 4.93 -22.38 -28.13
N ARG A 334 4.84 -23.57 -28.75
CA ARG A 334 5.93 -24.54 -28.75
C ARG A 334 7.06 -24.12 -29.67
N ASN A 335 8.28 -24.37 -29.25
CA ASN A 335 9.48 -24.22 -30.06
C ASN A 335 10.54 -25.21 -29.62
N ALA A 336 11.45 -25.56 -30.53
CA ALA A 336 12.45 -26.63 -30.33
C ALA A 336 13.39 -26.35 -29.13
N ALA A 337 13.71 -25.09 -28.84
CA ALA A 337 14.61 -24.74 -27.74
C ALA A 337 13.91 -24.95 -26.38
N THR A 338 12.62 -24.60 -26.28
CA THR A 338 11.81 -24.83 -25.09
C THR A 338 11.56 -26.33 -24.86
N ASP A 339 11.19 -27.05 -25.91
CA ASP A 339 10.94 -28.48 -25.85
C ASP A 339 12.21 -29.28 -25.46
N ALA A 340 13.39 -28.79 -25.83
CA ALA A 340 14.67 -29.35 -25.42
C ALA A 340 15.08 -28.96 -23.98
N GLY A 341 14.34 -28.11 -23.28
CA GLY A 341 14.70 -27.58 -21.97
C GLY A 341 15.97 -26.71 -21.98
N ALA A 342 16.38 -26.20 -23.13
CA ALA A 342 17.60 -25.44 -23.31
C ALA A 342 17.47 -23.97 -22.90
N VAL A 343 16.25 -23.45 -22.78
CA VAL A 343 15.95 -22.04 -22.51
C VAL A 343 14.86 -21.90 -21.46
N VAL A 344 14.74 -20.69 -20.90
CA VAL A 344 13.66 -20.30 -20.00
C VAL A 344 12.64 -19.48 -20.78
N ASP A 345 11.37 -19.81 -20.61
CA ASP A 345 10.25 -19.00 -21.08
C ASP A 345 9.55 -18.37 -19.89
N TYR A 346 9.76 -17.09 -19.66
CA TYR A 346 9.26 -16.39 -18.47
C TYR A 346 7.73 -16.24 -18.39
N ARG A 347 6.99 -16.46 -19.50
CA ARG A 347 5.53 -16.60 -19.48
C ARG A 347 5.05 -17.70 -18.52
N ASP A 348 5.89 -18.72 -18.29
CA ASP A 348 5.60 -19.85 -17.40
C ASP A 348 5.97 -19.58 -15.93
N TRP A 349 6.51 -18.37 -15.64
CA TRP A 349 6.96 -17.94 -14.31
C TRP A 349 6.08 -16.83 -13.72
N GLN A 350 5.01 -16.45 -14.40
CA GLN A 350 4.09 -15.39 -14.03
C GLN A 350 2.67 -15.71 -14.50
N ILE A 351 1.70 -14.87 -14.12
CA ILE A 351 0.31 -15.06 -14.52
C ILE A 351 0.08 -14.54 -15.94
N GLU A 352 0.65 -13.37 -16.26
CA GLU A 352 0.47 -12.70 -17.54
C GLU A 352 1.28 -13.37 -18.64
N LEU A 353 0.69 -13.52 -19.84
CA LEU A 353 1.41 -13.96 -21.02
C LEU A 353 2.39 -12.87 -21.51
N GLY A 354 1.92 -11.65 -21.63
CA GLY A 354 2.70 -10.51 -22.13
C GLY A 354 3.68 -9.99 -21.09
N ARG A 355 4.93 -9.70 -21.52
CA ARG A 355 6.00 -9.18 -20.64
C ARG A 355 6.74 -8.02 -21.26
N ARG A 356 6.93 -6.97 -20.47
CA ARG A 356 7.89 -5.90 -20.79
C ARG A 356 9.33 -6.38 -20.52
N PHE A 357 10.30 -5.74 -21.13
CA PHE A 357 11.72 -5.95 -20.85
C PHE A 357 12.13 -5.22 -19.55
N ARG A 358 11.50 -5.58 -18.41
CA ARG A 358 11.72 -4.92 -17.10
C ARG A 358 13.18 -5.01 -16.62
N ALA A 359 13.86 -6.10 -16.93
CA ALA A 359 15.23 -6.32 -16.52
C ALA A 359 16.21 -5.28 -17.11
N LEU A 360 15.86 -4.59 -18.20
CA LEU A 360 16.74 -3.60 -18.80
C LEU A 360 17.02 -2.41 -17.88
N LYS A 361 15.99 -1.89 -17.18
CA LYS A 361 16.18 -0.82 -16.20
C LYS A 361 17.00 -1.28 -14.98
N LEU A 362 16.80 -2.51 -14.51
CA LEU A 362 17.62 -3.10 -13.44
C LEU A 362 19.09 -3.21 -13.86
N TRP A 363 19.34 -3.66 -15.08
CA TRP A 363 20.68 -3.76 -15.63
C TRP A 363 21.37 -2.37 -15.70
N PHE A 364 20.63 -1.32 -16.09
CA PHE A 364 21.11 0.07 -16.06
C PHE A 364 21.45 0.53 -14.64
N VAL A 365 20.55 0.31 -13.69
CA VAL A 365 20.72 0.70 -12.28
C VAL A 365 21.94 0.00 -11.67
N VAL A 366 22.03 -1.33 -11.78
CA VAL A 366 23.15 -2.10 -11.22
C VAL A 366 24.49 -1.70 -11.84
N ARG A 367 24.52 -1.46 -13.16
CA ARG A 367 25.76 -1.04 -13.84
C ARG A 367 26.16 0.39 -13.57
N TRP A 368 25.20 1.29 -13.38
CA TRP A 368 25.47 2.70 -13.11
C TRP A 368 26.00 2.91 -11.69
N TYR A 369 25.29 2.40 -10.71
CA TYR A 369 25.67 2.60 -9.30
C TYR A 369 26.73 1.61 -8.83
N GLY A 370 26.82 0.43 -9.43
CA GLY A 370 27.62 -0.68 -8.93
C GLY A 370 27.17 -1.14 -7.54
N ALA A 371 27.77 -2.19 -7.04
CA ALA A 371 27.46 -2.71 -5.70
C ALA A 371 27.73 -1.66 -4.60
N GLU A 372 28.81 -0.87 -4.73
CA GLU A 372 29.16 0.10 -3.69
C GLU A 372 28.22 1.30 -3.64
N GLY A 373 27.76 1.81 -4.81
CA GLY A 373 26.76 2.88 -4.83
C GLY A 373 25.42 2.45 -4.24
N LEU A 374 24.99 1.21 -4.50
CA LEU A 374 23.77 0.64 -3.91
C LEU A 374 23.91 0.48 -2.38
N ARG A 375 25.08 0.02 -1.91
CA ARG A 375 25.39 -0.07 -0.47
C ARG A 375 25.40 1.29 0.20
N ALA A 376 26.03 2.28 -0.42
CA ALA A 376 26.11 3.64 0.11
C ALA A 376 24.71 4.23 0.30
N HIS A 377 23.81 4.08 -0.68
CA HIS A 377 22.43 4.50 -0.61
C HIS A 377 21.66 3.89 0.58
N VAL A 378 21.77 2.58 0.77
CA VAL A 378 21.13 1.88 1.90
C VAL A 378 21.70 2.35 3.24
N ARG A 379 23.04 2.42 3.36
CA ARG A 379 23.72 2.83 4.58
C ARG A 379 23.35 4.24 5.01
N GLU A 380 23.26 5.17 4.07
CA GLU A 380 22.87 6.56 4.34
C GLU A 380 21.47 6.64 4.95
N HIS A 381 20.49 5.97 4.34
CA HIS A 381 19.12 5.98 4.85
C HIS A 381 18.98 5.31 6.22
N VAL A 382 19.70 4.21 6.45
CA VAL A 382 19.75 3.57 7.77
C VAL A 382 20.38 4.51 8.80
N ALA A 383 21.50 5.17 8.47
CA ALA A 383 22.15 6.12 9.37
C ALA A 383 21.24 7.29 9.74
N LEU A 384 20.51 7.85 8.77
CA LEU A 384 19.55 8.93 9.01
C LEU A 384 18.39 8.48 9.93
N ALA A 385 17.93 7.25 9.79
CA ALA A 385 16.90 6.71 10.67
C ALA A 385 17.41 6.51 12.11
N GLN A 386 18.65 6.04 12.27
CA GLN A 386 19.28 5.92 13.60
C GLN A 386 19.48 7.28 14.26
N GLU A 387 19.87 8.33 13.51
CA GLU A 387 19.95 9.68 14.04
C GLU A 387 18.58 10.19 14.51
N LEU A 388 17.52 10.00 13.69
CA LEU A 388 16.16 10.39 14.07
C LEU A 388 15.69 9.67 15.33
N ALA A 389 15.92 8.36 15.42
CA ALA A 389 15.57 7.57 16.60
C ALA A 389 16.32 8.09 17.85
N GLY A 390 17.63 8.36 17.73
CA GLY A 390 18.41 8.93 18.82
C GLY A 390 17.93 10.33 19.27
N TRP A 391 17.43 11.15 18.34
CA TRP A 391 16.81 12.44 18.73
C TRP A 391 15.48 12.23 19.47
N ALA A 392 14.68 11.25 19.05
CA ALA A 392 13.41 10.93 19.71
C ALA A 392 13.63 10.36 21.11
N GLU A 393 14.60 9.45 21.28
CA GLU A 393 14.95 8.87 22.58
C GLU A 393 15.49 9.91 23.58
N ALA A 394 16.06 11.02 23.08
CA ALA A 394 16.57 12.11 23.90
C ALA A 394 15.51 13.19 24.23
N ASP A 395 14.29 13.07 23.74
CA ASP A 395 13.24 14.09 23.85
C ASP A 395 11.96 13.50 24.50
N GLU A 396 11.61 14.00 25.69
CA GLU A 396 10.46 13.51 26.49
C GLU A 396 9.09 13.59 25.77
N ARG A 397 9.02 14.28 24.63
CA ARG A 397 7.79 14.40 23.82
C ARG A 397 7.50 13.19 22.95
N PHE A 398 8.50 12.30 22.75
CA PHE A 398 8.37 11.18 21.82
C PHE A 398 9.01 9.91 22.38
N ASP A 399 8.33 8.77 22.18
CA ASP A 399 8.90 7.44 22.39
C ASP A 399 9.14 6.76 21.04
N VAL A 400 10.20 5.95 20.94
CA VAL A 400 10.39 5.02 19.83
C VAL A 400 9.59 3.75 20.12
N ALA A 401 8.54 3.53 19.33
CA ALA A 401 7.49 2.55 19.65
C ALA A 401 7.75 1.13 19.16
N ALA A 402 8.77 0.92 18.33
CA ALA A 402 9.10 -0.39 17.76
C ALA A 402 10.59 -0.48 17.44
N PRO A 403 11.15 -1.71 17.28
CA PRO A 403 12.51 -1.90 16.76
C PRO A 403 12.69 -1.21 15.40
N HIS A 404 13.87 -0.60 15.18
CA HIS A 404 14.15 0.18 13.97
C HIS A 404 15.49 -0.22 13.32
N PRO A 405 15.67 -1.51 12.92
CA PRO A 405 16.97 -1.99 12.41
C PRO A 405 17.32 -1.43 11.02
N LEU A 406 16.38 -0.77 10.35
CA LEU A 406 16.49 -0.28 8.98
C LEU A 406 16.19 1.23 8.90
N SER A 407 15.59 1.69 7.80
CA SER A 407 15.34 3.11 7.56
C SER A 407 13.92 3.57 7.89
N LEU A 408 13.22 2.84 8.78
CA LEU A 408 11.90 3.22 9.28
C LEU A 408 11.94 3.37 10.80
N VAL A 409 11.36 4.46 11.30
CA VAL A 409 11.18 4.73 12.74
C VAL A 409 9.70 4.94 13.04
N CYS A 410 9.20 4.23 14.05
CA CYS A 410 7.84 4.43 14.58
C CYS A 410 7.92 5.32 15.82
N LEU A 411 7.33 6.50 15.77
CA LEU A 411 7.33 7.49 16.84
C LEU A 411 5.97 7.57 17.51
N ARG A 412 5.93 7.46 18.82
CA ARG A 412 4.72 7.70 19.62
C ARG A 412 4.86 9.05 20.32
N PRO A 413 4.05 10.06 19.95
CA PRO A 413 4.02 11.32 20.70
C PRO A 413 3.47 11.10 22.12
N CYS A 414 4.11 11.72 23.11
CA CYS A 414 3.75 11.67 24.52
C CYS A 414 2.85 12.86 24.89
N TRP A 415 1.65 12.61 25.37
CA TRP A 415 0.65 13.63 25.65
C TRP A 415 0.37 13.78 27.15
N ALA A 416 -0.07 14.96 27.55
CA ALA A 416 -0.45 15.22 28.94
C ALA A 416 -1.62 14.31 29.38
N ARG A 417 -1.68 14.04 30.69
CA ARG A 417 -2.74 13.21 31.26
C ARG A 417 -4.13 13.82 31.01
N GLY A 418 -5.03 13.02 30.44
CA GLY A 418 -6.41 13.44 30.12
C GLY A 418 -6.62 13.82 28.65
N VAL A 419 -5.56 13.89 27.87
CA VAL A 419 -5.63 14.00 26.41
C VAL A 419 -5.84 12.59 25.82
N ASP A 420 -6.72 12.45 24.84
CA ASP A 420 -6.83 11.23 24.02
C ASP A 420 -5.60 11.16 23.11
N ALA A 421 -4.68 10.27 23.45
CA ALA A 421 -3.38 10.18 22.78
C ALA A 421 -3.49 9.78 21.31
N ASP A 422 -4.45 8.93 20.95
CA ASP A 422 -4.62 8.49 19.56
C ASP A 422 -5.20 9.62 18.71
N VAL A 423 -6.21 10.33 19.20
CA VAL A 423 -6.77 11.51 18.55
C VAL A 423 -5.72 12.60 18.37
N ALA A 424 -4.95 12.90 19.41
CA ALA A 424 -3.91 13.91 19.36
C ALA A 424 -2.79 13.55 18.39
N THR A 425 -2.38 12.27 18.35
CA THR A 425 -1.37 11.76 17.41
C THR A 425 -1.85 11.88 15.97
N MET A 426 -3.11 11.54 15.68
CA MET A 426 -3.69 11.67 14.35
C MET A 426 -3.85 13.15 13.95
N THR A 427 -4.21 14.03 14.86
CA THR A 427 -4.27 15.48 14.60
C THR A 427 -2.89 16.06 14.28
N LEU A 428 -1.83 15.60 14.98
CA LEU A 428 -0.45 15.97 14.67
C LEU A 428 -0.07 15.51 13.25
N LEU A 429 -0.40 14.27 12.90
CA LEU A 429 -0.15 13.72 11.56
C LEU A 429 -0.82 14.55 10.45
N GLU A 430 -2.11 14.86 10.62
CA GLU A 430 -2.87 15.65 9.66
C GLU A 430 -2.27 17.04 9.48
N ARG A 431 -1.96 17.72 10.59
CA ARG A 431 -1.32 19.03 10.57
C ARG A 431 0.01 19.03 9.81
N LEU A 432 0.87 18.03 10.03
CA LEU A 432 2.16 17.89 9.35
C LEU A 432 1.95 17.69 7.84
N ASN A 433 1.02 16.81 7.47
CA ASN A 433 0.73 16.49 6.07
C ASN A 433 0.07 17.65 5.32
N ASP A 434 -0.78 18.43 5.99
CA ASP A 434 -1.44 19.61 5.42
C ASP A 434 -0.47 20.79 5.25
N GLY A 435 0.61 20.81 6.03
CA GLY A 435 1.67 21.81 5.90
C GLY A 435 2.44 21.74 4.58
N GLY A 436 2.37 20.63 3.86
CA GLY A 436 2.94 20.46 2.51
C GLY A 436 4.45 20.25 2.46
N GLU A 437 5.21 20.46 3.55
CA GLU A 437 6.66 20.28 3.58
C GLU A 437 7.06 18.81 3.75
N VAL A 438 6.23 18.01 4.41
CA VAL A 438 6.45 16.59 4.68
C VAL A 438 5.18 15.78 4.46
N PHE A 439 5.35 14.48 4.25
CA PHE A 439 4.24 13.53 4.21
C PHE A 439 4.61 12.28 5.01
N LEU A 440 3.79 11.98 6.01
CA LEU A 440 3.93 10.84 6.92
C LEU A 440 2.72 9.93 6.83
N THR A 441 2.86 8.72 7.33
CA THR A 441 1.75 7.79 7.59
C THR A 441 1.73 7.36 9.05
N HIS A 442 0.70 6.63 9.45
CA HIS A 442 0.57 6.05 10.78
C HIS A 442 0.43 4.53 10.72
N THR A 443 0.57 3.91 11.86
CA THR A 443 0.19 2.52 12.12
C THR A 443 -0.25 2.38 13.57
N THR A 444 -0.64 1.17 13.98
CA THR A 444 -0.96 0.84 15.37
C THR A 444 0.09 -0.12 15.91
N VAL A 445 0.66 0.22 17.06
CA VAL A 445 1.58 -0.64 17.82
C VAL A 445 1.02 -0.78 19.23
N ASP A 446 0.81 -2.01 19.68
CA ASP A 446 0.20 -2.33 20.99
C ASP A 446 -1.13 -1.63 21.25
N GLY A 447 -1.93 -1.48 20.20
CA GLY A 447 -3.25 -0.86 20.25
C GLY A 447 -3.23 0.67 20.28
N ALA A 448 -2.07 1.33 20.17
CA ALA A 448 -1.93 2.77 20.15
C ALA A 448 -1.47 3.29 18.79
N ALA A 449 -1.97 4.45 18.38
CA ALA A 449 -1.55 5.12 17.15
C ALA A 449 -0.09 5.61 17.26
N VAL A 450 0.70 5.39 16.20
CA VAL A 450 2.08 5.87 16.10
C VAL A 450 2.33 6.48 14.73
N LEU A 451 3.18 7.50 14.69
CA LEU A 451 3.66 8.09 13.45
C LEU A 451 4.72 7.18 12.83
N ARG A 452 4.61 6.94 11.54
CA ARG A 452 5.55 6.13 10.78
C ARG A 452 6.41 7.02 9.90
N VAL A 453 7.73 7.00 10.09
CA VAL A 453 8.72 7.77 9.33
C VAL A 453 9.58 6.79 8.54
N ALA A 454 9.34 6.67 7.24
CA ALA A 454 10.13 5.84 6.33
C ALA A 454 11.09 6.72 5.53
N ILE A 455 12.40 6.58 5.78
CA ILE A 455 13.44 7.32 5.06
C ILE A 455 13.87 6.50 3.86
N GLY A 456 13.53 6.95 2.64
CA GLY A 456 13.79 6.14 1.45
C GLY A 456 13.71 6.88 0.12
N ALA A 457 13.29 8.15 0.08
CA ALA A 457 13.34 8.95 -1.14
C ALA A 457 14.81 9.26 -1.49
N PRO A 458 15.25 9.06 -2.74
CA PRO A 458 16.67 9.18 -3.12
C PRO A 458 17.29 10.55 -2.87
N ALA A 459 16.48 11.61 -2.83
CA ALA A 459 16.92 12.98 -2.59
C ALA A 459 16.90 13.39 -1.10
N THR A 460 16.47 12.50 -0.19
CA THR A 460 16.41 12.80 1.24
C THR A 460 17.83 12.91 1.81
N THR A 461 18.09 14.00 2.50
CA THR A 461 19.36 14.28 3.18
C THR A 461 19.13 14.49 4.67
N ARG A 462 20.23 14.56 5.44
CA ARG A 462 20.19 14.87 6.87
C ARG A 462 19.41 16.16 7.18
N GLY A 463 19.57 17.21 6.35
CA GLY A 463 18.82 18.47 6.54
C GLY A 463 17.30 18.31 6.42
N HIS A 464 16.82 17.40 5.55
CA HIS A 464 15.39 17.12 5.44
C HIS A 464 14.85 16.37 6.67
N VAL A 465 15.64 15.45 7.24
CA VAL A 465 15.29 14.73 8.48
C VAL A 465 15.33 15.68 9.69
N GLU A 466 16.29 16.61 9.76
CA GLU A 466 16.34 17.68 10.79
C GLU A 466 15.12 18.61 10.69
N ARG A 467 14.70 18.95 9.46
CA ARG A 467 13.49 19.75 9.25
C ARG A 467 12.24 19.01 9.71
N LEU A 468 12.11 17.73 9.34
CA LEU A 468 11.03 16.87 9.85
C LEU A 468 10.99 16.85 11.37
N TRP A 469 12.16 16.63 12.01
CA TRP A 469 12.25 16.60 13.48
C TRP A 469 11.82 17.93 14.11
N THR A 470 12.19 19.04 13.49
CA THR A 470 11.76 20.38 13.92
C THR A 470 10.22 20.51 13.82
N LEU A 471 9.64 20.12 12.70
CA LEU A 471 8.18 20.18 12.48
C LEU A 471 7.40 19.27 13.47
N LEU A 472 7.93 18.09 13.77
CA LEU A 472 7.35 17.18 14.77
C LEU A 472 7.27 17.85 16.15
N ARG A 473 8.36 18.47 16.59
CA ARG A 473 8.43 19.17 17.89
C ARG A 473 7.52 20.40 17.95
N GLU A 474 7.60 21.25 16.92
CA GLU A 474 6.77 22.46 16.81
C GLU A 474 5.27 22.10 16.77
N GLY A 475 4.90 21.06 16.02
CA GLY A 475 3.53 20.58 15.93
C GLY A 475 3.03 20.00 17.27
N HIS A 476 3.87 19.20 17.95
CA HIS A 476 3.55 18.67 19.27
C HIS A 476 3.32 19.80 20.28
N ASP A 477 4.26 20.76 20.38
CA ASP A 477 4.17 21.87 21.34
C ASP A 477 2.93 22.75 21.07
N TRP A 478 2.61 22.98 19.80
CA TRP A 478 1.41 23.73 19.42
C TRP A 478 0.13 23.03 19.91
N LEU A 479 0.00 21.71 19.65
CA LEU A 479 -1.16 20.91 20.07
C LEU A 479 -1.25 20.79 21.59
N ALA A 480 -0.12 20.60 22.28
CA ALA A 480 -0.09 20.51 23.75
C ALA A 480 -0.62 21.79 24.40
N ASN A 481 -0.23 22.96 23.88
CA ASN A 481 -0.72 24.25 24.34
C ASN A 481 -2.22 24.43 24.05
N ASP A 482 -2.69 24.03 22.86
CA ASP A 482 -4.11 24.08 22.48
C ASP A 482 -4.99 23.22 23.41
N PHE A 483 -4.56 22.00 23.69
CA PHE A 483 -5.26 21.10 24.63
C PHE A 483 -5.25 21.64 26.07
N GLU A 484 -4.17 22.27 26.52
CA GLU A 484 -4.10 22.92 27.83
C GLU A 484 -5.08 24.09 27.92
N GLU A 485 -5.18 24.90 26.87
CA GLU A 485 -6.12 26.02 26.80
C GLU A 485 -7.58 25.53 26.82
N GLN A 486 -7.92 24.57 25.99
CA GLN A 486 -9.25 23.94 25.97
C GLN A 486 -9.61 23.33 27.33
N ALA A 487 -8.69 22.62 27.97
CA ALA A 487 -8.90 22.05 29.30
C ALA A 487 -9.08 23.13 30.38
N ARG A 488 -8.40 24.29 30.24
CA ARG A 488 -8.62 25.44 31.15
C ARG A 488 -10.01 26.03 30.95
N GLU A 489 -10.41 26.30 29.72
CA GLU A 489 -11.73 26.83 29.38
C GLU A 489 -12.86 25.91 29.88
N GLN A 490 -12.71 24.60 29.68
CA GLN A 490 -13.68 23.62 30.21
C GLN A 490 -13.79 23.65 31.72
N ARG A 491 -12.67 23.72 32.45
CA ARG A 491 -12.68 23.82 33.91
C ARG A 491 -13.35 25.10 34.40
N GLU A 492 -13.08 26.23 33.71
CA GLU A 492 -13.73 27.51 34.04
C GLU A 492 -15.25 27.47 33.78
N ALA A 493 -15.67 26.89 32.66
CA ALA A 493 -17.08 26.71 32.32
C ALA A 493 -17.80 25.76 33.32
N GLU A 494 -17.16 24.65 33.71
CA GLU A 494 -17.70 23.76 34.72
C GLU A 494 -17.80 24.44 36.12
N ALA A 495 -16.78 25.21 36.51
CA ALA A 495 -16.79 25.95 37.77
C ALA A 495 -17.91 27.00 37.77
N ALA A 496 -18.08 27.74 36.68
CA ALA A 496 -19.18 28.70 36.51
C ALA A 496 -20.55 28.01 36.59
N ARG A 497 -20.72 26.85 35.94
CA ARG A 497 -21.97 26.10 36.03
C ARG A 497 -22.26 25.62 37.44
N ARG A 498 -21.27 25.08 38.18
CA ARG A 498 -21.43 24.68 39.58
C ARG A 498 -21.80 25.85 40.47
N ALA A 499 -21.15 27.02 40.28
CA ALA A 499 -21.50 28.22 41.04
C ALA A 499 -22.96 28.67 40.79
N GLN A 500 -23.42 28.59 39.52
CA GLN A 500 -24.82 28.88 39.18
C GLN A 500 -25.81 27.88 39.82
N GLU A 501 -25.48 26.59 39.81
CA GLU A 501 -26.29 25.54 40.44
C GLU A 501 -26.36 25.72 41.96
N GLU A 502 -25.23 26.06 42.61
CA GLU A 502 -25.18 26.37 44.03
C GLU A 502 -26.00 27.63 44.39
N GLN A 503 -25.88 28.69 43.58
CA GLN A 503 -26.67 29.90 43.74
C GLN A 503 -28.17 29.62 43.59
N ALA A 504 -28.56 28.89 42.54
CA ALA A 504 -29.97 28.51 42.35
C ALA A 504 -30.51 27.62 43.46
N HIS A 505 -29.68 26.76 44.04
CA HIS A 505 -30.05 25.95 45.21
C HIS A 505 -30.24 26.83 46.42
N ALA A 506 -29.31 27.76 46.70
CA ALA A 506 -29.43 28.70 47.84
C ALA A 506 -30.67 29.60 47.71
N GLU A 507 -30.98 30.09 46.50
CA GLU A 507 -32.19 30.86 46.23
C GLU A 507 -33.48 30.06 46.49
N ARG A 508 -33.50 28.78 46.07
CA ARG A 508 -34.63 27.86 46.36
C ARG A 508 -34.80 27.60 47.85
N GLU A 509 -33.69 27.36 48.57
CA GLU A 509 -33.75 27.20 50.07
C GLU A 509 -34.25 28.47 50.77
N LEU A 510 -33.77 29.65 50.30
CA LEU A 510 -34.24 30.94 50.88
C LEU A 510 -35.73 31.16 50.60
N ALA A 511 -36.18 30.88 49.37
CA ALA A 511 -37.59 30.95 49.01
C ALA A 511 -38.45 29.97 49.82
N ALA A 512 -37.96 28.74 50.04
CA ALA A 512 -38.64 27.75 50.88
C ALA A 512 -38.75 28.22 52.34
N ARG A 513 -37.69 28.77 52.93
CA ARG A 513 -37.68 29.35 54.28
C ARG A 513 -38.61 30.56 54.40
N GLN A 514 -38.67 31.43 53.38
CA GLN A 514 -39.61 32.56 53.36
C GLN A 514 -41.07 32.10 53.26
N ALA A 515 -41.35 31.07 52.45
CA ALA A 515 -42.69 30.48 52.36
C ALA A 515 -43.12 29.82 53.65
N GLU A 516 -42.23 29.13 54.39
CA GLU A 516 -42.48 28.53 55.69
C GLU A 516 -42.68 29.58 56.74
N ALA A 517 -41.96 30.70 56.77
CA ALA A 517 -42.16 31.85 57.66
C ALA A 517 -43.46 32.57 57.34
N ALA A 518 -43.86 32.70 56.09
CA ALA A 518 -45.16 33.28 55.73
C ALA A 518 -46.35 32.39 56.12
N ALA A 519 -46.18 31.07 56.10
CA ALA A 519 -47.18 30.11 56.54
C ALA A 519 -47.34 30.06 58.12
N ALA A 520 -46.29 30.47 58.86
CA ALA A 520 -46.25 30.50 60.31
C ALA A 520 -46.71 31.83 60.89
N ALA A 521 -47.01 32.88 60.07
CA ALA A 521 -47.57 34.15 60.60
C ALA A 521 -49.03 33.98 61.04
N PRO A 522 -49.42 34.40 62.27
CA PRO A 522 -50.81 34.27 62.75
C PRO A 522 -51.72 35.15 61.91
N ALA A 523 -52.85 34.62 61.49
CA ALA A 523 -53.95 35.34 60.86
C ALA A 523 -54.42 36.44 61.74
N GLU A 524 -54.16 37.71 61.50
CA GLU A 524 -54.77 38.84 62.15
C GLU A 524 -56.22 38.97 61.69
N GLY A 525 -57.08 39.13 62.71
CA GLY A 525 -58.51 38.97 62.80
C GLY A 525 -59.31 39.79 61.80
N GLU A 526 -60.40 39.21 61.43
CA GLU A 526 -61.57 39.84 60.83
C GLU A 526 -62.07 41.04 61.69
N VAL A 527 -62.18 42.18 61.04
CA VAL A 527 -63.01 43.28 61.58
C VAL A 527 -64.20 43.45 60.61
N PRO A 528 -65.45 43.49 61.21
CA PRO A 528 -66.66 43.38 60.40
C PRO A 528 -67.02 44.68 59.67
N ALA A 529 -67.69 44.53 58.52
CA ALA A 529 -68.26 45.55 57.71
C ALA A 529 -69.28 46.42 58.40
N ALA A 530 -69.23 47.73 58.18
CA ALA A 530 -70.38 48.61 58.42
C ALA A 530 -70.57 49.45 57.12
N ASP A 531 -71.83 49.42 56.71
CA ASP A 531 -72.51 50.14 55.66
C ASP A 531 -72.20 51.64 55.56
N ALA A 532 -72.18 52.17 54.35
CA ALA A 532 -73.01 53.29 53.87
C ALA A 532 -72.51 53.79 52.51
N ALA A 533 -73.24 53.51 51.49
CA ALA A 533 -74.04 54.36 50.64
C ALA A 533 -73.35 55.55 49.92
N ALA A 534 -73.50 55.46 48.63
CA ALA A 534 -73.88 56.47 47.64
C ALA A 534 -72.97 57.66 47.34
N GLY A 535 -72.74 57.83 46.07
CA GLY A 535 -72.28 59.08 45.43
C GLY A 535 -71.77 58.91 44.01
N GLU A 536 -72.72 59.15 43.18
CA GLU A 536 -72.55 59.20 41.67
C GLU A 536 -71.54 60.24 41.16
N SER A 537 -71.12 59.99 39.99
CA SER A 537 -70.90 60.78 38.78
C SER A 537 -69.42 60.76 38.37
N GLY A 538 -69.03 60.55 37.18
CA GLY A 538 -69.65 60.59 35.89
C GLY A 538 -68.57 60.96 34.86
N VAL A 539 -68.71 60.40 33.71
CA VAL A 539 -68.18 60.93 32.41
C VAL A 539 -66.67 60.81 32.27
N GLY A 540 -66.16 60.26 31.18
CA GLY A 540 -66.58 59.86 29.85
C GLY A 540 -65.34 59.39 29.09
N VAL A 541 -65.59 58.41 28.30
CA VAL A 541 -65.45 58.42 26.85
C VAL A 541 -64.05 58.77 26.33
N GLN A 542 -63.38 58.04 25.54
CA GLN A 542 -63.62 57.20 24.37
C GLN A 542 -62.30 56.57 23.92
N ASP A 543 -62.37 55.43 23.50
CA ASP A 543 -62.26 54.78 22.21
C ASP A 543 -60.85 54.40 21.75
N GLY A 544 -60.79 53.16 21.38
CA GLY A 544 -59.84 52.71 20.42
C GLY A 544 -59.43 51.23 20.53
N VAL A 545 -60.35 50.33 20.17
CA VAL A 545 -60.08 48.94 19.72
C VAL A 545 -60.05 49.03 18.18
N PRO A 546 -59.57 48.06 17.37
CA PRO A 546 -58.85 46.80 17.59
C PRO A 546 -57.74 46.53 16.55
N ALA A 547 -57.22 45.41 16.60
CA ALA A 547 -56.91 44.39 15.57
C ALA A 547 -55.61 43.69 15.85
N GLU A 548 -55.72 42.48 16.20
CA GLU A 548 -55.67 41.24 15.43
C GLU A 548 -54.28 40.80 14.96
N LEU A 549 -53.93 39.62 15.47
CA LEU A 549 -53.30 38.49 14.79
C LEU A 549 -51.84 38.71 14.34
N ASP A 550 -50.87 37.95 14.83
CA ASP A 550 -50.65 36.57 14.47
C ASP A 550 -49.54 35.94 15.34
N THR A 551 -49.76 34.73 15.74
CA THR A 551 -48.80 33.74 16.23
C THR A 551 -48.17 33.07 15.02
N PRO A 552 -47.10 32.21 15.15
CA PRO A 552 -46.11 31.96 16.21
C PRO A 552 -44.67 32.02 15.66
N GLY A 553 -43.73 32.44 16.45
CA GLY A 553 -42.31 32.30 16.17
C GLY A 553 -41.81 30.90 16.57
N GLU A 554 -41.32 30.19 15.65
CA GLU A 554 -40.61 28.92 15.85
C GLU A 554 -39.32 29.13 16.65
N GLU A 555 -39.20 28.36 17.72
CA GLU A 555 -37.96 28.17 18.44
C GLU A 555 -36.92 27.54 17.51
N HIS A 556 -35.88 28.26 17.17
CA HIS A 556 -34.68 27.66 16.59
C HIS A 556 -33.87 27.01 17.70
N ALA A 557 -33.95 25.68 17.77
CA ALA A 557 -32.97 24.85 18.46
C ALA A 557 -31.60 24.99 17.76
N PRO A 558 -30.47 24.96 18.49
CA PRO A 558 -29.15 25.02 17.86
C PRO A 558 -28.89 23.74 17.10
N VAL A 559 -28.47 23.91 15.83
CA VAL A 559 -28.01 22.85 14.96
C VAL A 559 -26.77 22.21 15.58
N ALA A 560 -26.90 20.96 15.99
CA ALA A 560 -25.77 20.14 16.35
C ALA A 560 -24.93 19.90 15.08
N VAL A 561 -23.69 20.35 15.10
CA VAL A 561 -22.68 19.98 14.12
C VAL A 561 -22.33 18.53 14.39
N GLU A 562 -22.82 17.61 13.57
CA GLU A 562 -22.37 16.23 13.55
C GLU A 562 -20.90 16.18 13.13
N GLN A 563 -20.03 15.83 14.07
CA GLN A 563 -18.67 15.39 13.77
C GLN A 563 -18.75 14.02 13.10
N PRO A 564 -18.00 13.73 12.01
CA PRO A 564 -17.92 12.39 11.46
C PRO A 564 -17.15 11.48 12.43
N ALA A 565 -17.83 10.48 12.95
CA ALA A 565 -17.22 9.42 13.72
C ALA A 565 -16.30 8.58 12.84
N LEU A 566 -14.99 8.66 13.09
CA LEU A 566 -14.00 7.71 12.60
C LEU A 566 -14.05 6.44 13.43
N SER A 567 -14.96 5.52 13.11
CA SER A 567 -14.91 4.14 13.58
C SER A 567 -14.48 3.27 12.42
N GLY A 568 -13.21 2.88 12.41
CA GLY A 568 -12.69 1.82 11.57
C GLY A 568 -13.16 0.46 12.07
N THR A 569 -14.35 0.05 11.65
CA THR A 569 -14.79 -1.36 11.68
C THR A 569 -15.03 -1.79 10.24
N PRO A 570 -14.70 -3.03 9.85
CA PRO A 570 -14.87 -3.46 8.46
C PRO A 570 -16.36 -3.43 8.09
N VAL A 571 -16.67 -2.65 7.06
CA VAL A 571 -18.02 -2.58 6.51
C VAL A 571 -18.26 -3.89 5.74
N HIS A 572 -19.01 -4.80 6.34
CA HIS A 572 -19.77 -5.79 5.60
C HIS A 572 -20.91 -5.06 4.89
N ALA A 573 -20.70 -4.71 3.62
CA ALA A 573 -21.81 -4.31 2.76
C ALA A 573 -22.54 -5.57 2.33
N GLU A 574 -23.64 -5.90 3.01
CA GLU A 574 -24.68 -6.75 2.44
C GLU A 574 -25.35 -5.98 1.28
N VAL A 575 -24.95 -6.34 0.07
CA VAL A 575 -25.70 -5.95 -1.13
C VAL A 575 -26.90 -6.90 -1.23
N ALA A 576 -28.07 -6.42 -0.87
CA ALA A 576 -29.32 -7.08 -1.18
C ALA A 576 -29.47 -7.18 -2.71
N LEU A 577 -29.29 -8.38 -3.24
CA LEU A 577 -29.64 -8.75 -4.61
C LEU A 577 -31.17 -8.70 -4.74
N GLN A 578 -31.68 -7.66 -5.36
CA GLN A 578 -33.02 -7.69 -5.92
C GLN A 578 -33.00 -8.55 -7.18
N ASP A 579 -33.76 -9.61 -7.09
CA ASP A 579 -34.10 -10.56 -8.17
C ASP A 579 -34.76 -9.81 -9.34
N GLN A 580 -34.01 -9.56 -10.41
CA GLN A 580 -34.56 -9.21 -11.72
C GLN A 580 -34.07 -10.25 -12.73
N THR A 581 -34.89 -11.25 -12.96
CA THR A 581 -34.78 -12.19 -14.07
C THR A 581 -34.91 -11.42 -15.39
N PRO A 582 -33.89 -11.42 -16.28
CA PRO A 582 -34.10 -10.99 -17.66
C PRO A 582 -34.72 -12.12 -18.47
N ALA A 583 -35.71 -11.76 -19.27
CA ALA A 583 -36.39 -12.62 -20.22
C ALA A 583 -35.41 -13.27 -21.21
N GLU A 584 -35.58 -14.57 -21.42
CA GLU A 584 -34.83 -15.37 -22.38
C GLU A 584 -35.13 -14.87 -23.82
N THR A 585 -34.08 -14.39 -24.49
CA THR A 585 -34.04 -14.30 -25.96
C THR A 585 -33.39 -15.56 -26.53
N PRO A 586 -33.90 -16.17 -27.56
CA PRO A 586 -33.36 -17.42 -28.10
C PRO A 586 -32.00 -17.18 -28.77
N VAL A 587 -31.00 -17.93 -28.34
CA VAL A 587 -29.66 -17.97 -28.98
C VAL A 587 -29.77 -18.86 -30.21
N GLU A 588 -29.60 -18.29 -31.39
CA GLU A 588 -29.38 -19.05 -32.63
C GLU A 588 -28.04 -19.80 -32.56
N THR A 589 -28.10 -21.10 -32.75
CA THR A 589 -26.95 -21.99 -32.87
C THR A 589 -26.19 -21.70 -34.16
N PRO A 590 -24.87 -21.48 -34.16
CA PRO A 590 -24.08 -21.41 -35.41
C PRO A 590 -23.96 -22.79 -36.03
N ALA A 591 -24.15 -22.83 -37.36
CA ALA A 591 -24.09 -24.02 -38.19
C ALA A 591 -22.74 -24.74 -38.10
N ALA A 592 -22.79 -26.06 -38.18
CA ALA A 592 -21.64 -26.97 -38.18
C ALA A 592 -20.62 -26.62 -39.29
N TRP A 593 -19.36 -26.63 -38.95
CA TRP A 593 -18.25 -26.52 -39.91
C TRP A 593 -18.11 -27.81 -40.73
N ASP A 594 -18.06 -27.65 -42.04
CA ASP A 594 -17.85 -28.71 -43.01
C ASP A 594 -16.36 -29.08 -43.09
N GLU A 595 -16.02 -30.31 -42.72
CA GLU A 595 -14.65 -30.86 -42.72
C GLU A 595 -14.11 -31.20 -44.11
N SER A 596 -14.79 -30.89 -45.22
CA SER A 596 -14.40 -31.34 -46.56
C SER A 596 -13.38 -30.45 -47.30
N ALA A 597 -12.97 -29.29 -46.73
CA ALA A 597 -12.07 -28.36 -47.43
C ALA A 597 -10.57 -28.48 -47.02
N ALA A 598 -10.20 -29.35 -46.08
CA ALA A 598 -8.84 -29.42 -45.52
C ALA A 598 -7.94 -30.51 -46.18
N GLN A 599 -8.36 -31.21 -47.21
CA GLN A 599 -7.59 -32.32 -47.82
C GLN A 599 -6.90 -32.02 -49.17
N ALA A 600 -6.82 -30.76 -49.63
CA ALA A 600 -6.31 -30.44 -50.97
C ALA A 600 -4.92 -29.73 -50.98
N ALA A 601 -4.17 -29.65 -49.89
CA ALA A 601 -2.87 -28.94 -49.88
C ALA A 601 -1.74 -29.72 -49.18
N ALA A 602 -1.56 -30.99 -49.51
CA ALA A 602 -0.38 -31.74 -49.08
C ALA A 602 0.07 -32.73 -50.17
N GLN A 603 0.83 -32.25 -51.15
CA GLN A 603 1.76 -33.08 -51.96
C GLN A 603 3.08 -32.37 -52.15
N PRO A 604 4.24 -33.03 -51.84
CA PRO A 604 5.58 -32.48 -52.12
C PRO A 604 6.00 -32.73 -53.58
N PRO A 605 6.83 -31.88 -54.20
CA PRO A 605 7.39 -32.14 -55.55
C PRO A 605 8.52 -33.14 -55.47
N ALA A 606 8.50 -34.08 -56.43
CA ALA A 606 9.47 -35.14 -56.65
C ALA A 606 10.79 -34.62 -57.24
N GLY A 607 11.80 -35.36 -56.98
CA GLY A 607 13.21 -35.30 -57.17
C GLY A 607 13.81 -34.82 -58.53
N GLY A 608 15.05 -34.43 -58.44
CA GLY A 608 16.02 -34.25 -59.50
C GLY A 608 17.42 -34.48 -58.94
N THR A 609 18.03 -35.57 -59.35
CA THR A 609 19.43 -35.98 -59.20
C THR A 609 20.34 -35.10 -60.05
N ASP A 610 21.53 -34.67 -59.61
CA ASP A 610 22.85 -35.12 -60.09
C ASP A 610 24.00 -34.30 -59.50
N ALA A 611 24.95 -35.03 -59.00
CA ALA A 611 26.41 -34.94 -59.00
C ALA A 611 27.09 -33.60 -59.38
N ASP A 612 27.99 -33.08 -58.51
CA ASP A 612 29.42 -33.07 -58.73
C ASP A 612 30.19 -32.49 -57.52
N GLN A 613 31.15 -33.25 -57.02
CA GLN A 613 32.36 -32.75 -56.35
C GLN A 613 33.48 -32.57 -57.41
N PRO A 614 34.54 -31.77 -57.22
CA PRO A 614 35.54 -32.06 -56.18
C PRO A 614 36.36 -30.87 -55.60
N GLU A 615 36.98 -31.20 -54.43
CA GLU A 615 38.32 -30.89 -53.93
C GLU A 615 38.90 -29.46 -53.96
N GLY A 616 39.47 -29.05 -52.83
CA GLY A 616 40.56 -28.09 -52.78
C GLY A 616 40.72 -27.34 -51.42
N ARG A 617 41.47 -27.95 -50.49
CA ARG A 617 42.29 -27.18 -49.50
C ARG A 617 43.59 -26.75 -50.21
N PRO A 618 44.40 -25.74 -49.81
CA PRO A 618 44.94 -25.61 -48.46
C PRO A 618 45.08 -24.17 -47.88
N GLN A 619 45.32 -24.13 -46.61
CA GLN A 619 46.23 -23.34 -45.74
C GLN A 619 46.72 -21.96 -46.23
N ASP A 620 46.38 -20.88 -45.42
CA ASP A 620 47.35 -20.21 -44.53
C ASP A 620 46.59 -19.52 -43.39
#